data_15feb1101317b8b4a86517d8193ac628
#
_entry.id   15feb1101317b8b4a86517d8193ac628
#
_cell.length_a   1.000
_cell.length_b   1.000
_cell.length_c   1.000
_cell.angle_alpha   90.00
_cell.angle_beta   90.00
_cell.angle_gamma   90.00
#
_symmetry.space_group_name_H-M   'P 1'
#
loop_
_entity.id
_entity.type
_entity.pdbx_description
1 polymer ?
#
loop_
_entity_poly.entity_id
_entity_poly.type
_entity_poly.pdbx_seq_one_letter_code
_entity_poly.pdbx_strand_id
1 'polypeptide(L)'
;MPAICLCYEVHEPYQLRRYTVFDMGQNSIYEDDDHNCDAMLRAARLCYLPANELMLKLIRRYDGAFRVSYAISGTALDLFEQYVPEVLDSFVALARTGCVEFVAETAPHSLAFLYSRQEFDRQVKAQLARLRTLFGYTPVTFKNTECVYNNDLAVAVAELGFKAVLAEGTDHVLGWRSANYLYQPVSAPGLSMLLRNTNLSGDIGMRFSDTAWPAWPLRAETFASWCHGLAESADIINIINDYHILGLRHSKESGIFDFMEALPEALLARKDFHFTTPSMAIQAFKTMGKMDVPQFMSWEEESGDLTAWLGNDMQKDAIHALYAMSSRVALCGAPDLQHDFDRLQTADHFRHMSTKWFSSESPDRPSPFGSPYDAYITFMNVLADFEMRLKAAEELQTASAPATSATSVASAKTKSPAVQGRKTQAKVPEKASGKKKAGAKAGDSATEKKPAATRRKTGTTA
;
A
#
# COMPACT_ATOMS: atom_id res chain seq x y z
N MET A 1 -5.29 8.20 -28.89
CA MET A 1 -5.89 6.84 -28.84
C MET A 1 -5.84 6.40 -27.40
N PRO A 2 -6.98 6.36 -26.70
CA PRO A 2 -7.01 5.99 -25.29
C PRO A 2 -6.58 4.53 -25.07
N ALA A 3 -5.83 4.29 -24.01
CA ALA A 3 -5.41 2.97 -23.61
C ALA A 3 -6.18 2.50 -22.38
N ILE A 4 -6.47 1.21 -22.30
CA ILE A 4 -7.05 0.56 -21.11
C ILE A 4 -5.93 -0.17 -20.37
N CYS A 5 -5.74 0.18 -19.13
CA CYS A 5 -4.78 -0.46 -18.23
C CYS A 5 -5.52 -1.22 -17.15
N LEU A 6 -5.51 -2.54 -17.20
CA LEU A 6 -6.03 -3.41 -16.16
C LEU A 6 -4.91 -3.76 -15.19
N CYS A 7 -5.10 -3.48 -13.91
CA CYS A 7 -4.17 -3.84 -12.85
C CYS A 7 -4.92 -4.48 -11.68
N TYR A 8 -4.45 -5.63 -11.24
CA TYR A 8 -5.04 -6.34 -10.12
C TYR A 8 -4.06 -6.42 -8.95
N GLU A 9 -4.55 -6.12 -7.76
CA GLU A 9 -3.88 -6.46 -6.52
C GLU A 9 -4.16 -7.91 -6.18
N VAL A 10 -3.11 -8.65 -5.85
CA VAL A 10 -3.17 -10.04 -5.41
C VAL A 10 -2.54 -10.09 -4.03
N HIS A 11 -3.38 -10.07 -3.01
CA HIS A 11 -2.93 -10.06 -1.64
C HIS A 11 -3.69 -11.08 -0.80
N GLU A 12 -2.94 -11.82 0.02
CA GLU A 12 -3.44 -12.73 1.04
C GLU A 12 -2.61 -12.52 2.31
N PRO A 13 -3.25 -12.19 3.43
CA PRO A 13 -2.56 -12.06 4.70
C PRO A 13 -2.42 -13.41 5.40
N TYR A 14 -1.34 -13.60 6.16
CA TYR A 14 -1.32 -14.63 7.18
C TYR A 14 -2.29 -14.27 8.29
N GLN A 15 -3.22 -15.17 8.59
CA GLN A 15 -4.14 -15.01 9.70
C GLN A 15 -3.48 -15.46 11.00
N LEU A 16 -3.59 -14.64 12.05
CA LEU A 16 -3.13 -15.02 13.37
C LEU A 16 -4.14 -15.95 14.03
N ARG A 17 -3.63 -16.99 14.68
CA ARG A 17 -4.47 -17.80 15.58
C ARG A 17 -4.85 -17.00 16.81
N ARG A 18 -5.89 -17.40 17.51
CA ARG A 18 -6.17 -16.85 18.83
C ARG A 18 -4.98 -17.11 19.76
N TYR A 19 -4.32 -16.05 20.18
CA TYR A 19 -3.14 -16.09 21.02
C TYR A 19 -3.42 -15.38 22.35
N THR A 20 -3.20 -16.07 23.47
CA THR A 20 -3.54 -15.60 24.80
C THR A 20 -2.29 -15.38 25.63
N VAL A 21 -2.41 -14.71 26.79
CA VAL A 21 -1.32 -14.53 27.74
C VAL A 21 -0.72 -15.87 28.22
N PHE A 22 -1.49 -16.96 28.17
CA PHE A 22 -1.02 -18.30 28.55
C PHE A 22 -0.16 -18.99 27.48
N ASP A 23 -0.20 -18.50 26.24
CA ASP A 23 0.63 -19.00 25.15
C ASP A 23 2.02 -18.38 25.18
N MET A 24 2.18 -17.21 25.81
CA MET A 24 3.44 -16.45 25.84
C MET A 24 4.57 -17.26 26.48
N GLY A 25 5.71 -17.33 25.81
CA GLY A 25 6.87 -18.10 26.23
C GLY A 25 6.71 -19.62 26.12
N GLN A 26 5.56 -20.12 25.65
CA GLN A 26 5.28 -21.54 25.46
C GLN A 26 5.24 -21.96 23.99
N ASN A 27 4.76 -21.08 23.13
CA ASN A 27 4.56 -21.37 21.73
C ASN A 27 4.77 -20.11 20.88
N SER A 28 5.71 -20.18 19.96
CA SER A 28 6.04 -19.08 19.04
C SER A 28 5.38 -19.24 17.64
N ILE A 29 4.40 -20.12 17.51
CA ILE A 29 3.60 -20.24 16.30
C ILE A 29 2.44 -19.27 16.41
N TYR A 30 2.47 -18.21 15.64
CA TYR A 30 1.50 -17.12 15.70
C TYR A 30 0.35 -17.28 14.71
N GLU A 31 0.61 -17.94 13.58
CA GLU A 31 -0.34 -18.11 12.50
C GLU A 31 -1.31 -19.26 12.76
N ASP A 32 -2.51 -19.13 12.19
CA ASP A 32 -3.53 -20.18 12.13
C ASP A 32 -3.34 -20.97 10.82
N ASP A 33 -2.53 -22.02 10.87
CA ASP A 33 -2.13 -22.79 9.71
C ASP A 33 -3.33 -23.47 9.02
N ASP A 34 -4.25 -24.03 9.79
CA ASP A 34 -5.47 -24.69 9.27
C ASP A 34 -6.35 -23.67 8.54
N HIS A 35 -6.59 -22.51 9.14
CA HIS A 35 -7.39 -21.43 8.55
C HIS A 35 -6.74 -20.88 7.28
N ASN A 36 -5.42 -20.65 7.30
CA ASN A 36 -4.67 -20.19 6.15
C ASN A 36 -4.73 -21.19 4.99
N CYS A 37 -4.57 -22.47 5.28
CA CYS A 37 -4.69 -23.55 4.28
C CYS A 37 -6.08 -23.57 3.64
N ASP A 38 -7.14 -23.59 4.45
CA ASP A 38 -8.52 -23.62 3.97
C ASP A 38 -8.88 -22.39 3.13
N ALA A 39 -8.45 -21.20 3.58
CA ALA A 39 -8.64 -19.94 2.85
C ALA A 39 -7.94 -19.98 1.49
N MET A 40 -6.69 -20.46 1.45
CA MET A 40 -5.92 -20.56 0.22
C MET A 40 -6.50 -21.58 -0.77
N LEU A 41 -6.91 -22.75 -0.30
CA LEU A 41 -7.57 -23.77 -1.14
C LEU A 41 -8.87 -23.23 -1.74
N ARG A 42 -9.65 -22.46 -0.95
CA ARG A 42 -10.87 -21.80 -1.41
C ARG A 42 -10.56 -20.74 -2.45
N ALA A 43 -9.60 -19.84 -2.18
CA ALA A 43 -9.22 -18.76 -3.08
C ALA A 43 -8.64 -19.30 -4.40
N ALA A 44 -7.79 -20.33 -4.35
CA ALA A 44 -7.27 -21.00 -5.52
C ALA A 44 -8.39 -21.51 -6.43
N ARG A 45 -9.36 -22.22 -5.85
CA ARG A 45 -10.44 -22.87 -6.60
C ARG A 45 -11.45 -21.87 -7.17
N LEU A 46 -11.82 -20.85 -6.41
CA LEU A 46 -12.90 -19.93 -6.80
C LEU A 46 -12.41 -18.72 -7.58
N CYS A 47 -11.18 -18.26 -7.32
CA CYS A 47 -10.62 -17.05 -7.90
C CYS A 47 -9.39 -17.33 -8.76
N TYR A 48 -8.24 -17.66 -8.17
CA TYR A 48 -6.95 -17.57 -8.85
C TYR A 48 -6.82 -18.47 -10.07
N LEU A 49 -7.15 -19.75 -9.93
CA LEU A 49 -6.99 -20.71 -11.07
C LEU A 49 -7.94 -20.37 -12.21
N PRO A 50 -9.27 -20.21 -12.00
CA PRO A 50 -10.17 -19.88 -13.10
C PRO A 50 -9.91 -18.48 -13.69
N ALA A 51 -9.52 -17.50 -12.88
CA ALA A 51 -9.19 -16.17 -13.36
C ALA A 51 -7.89 -16.18 -14.22
N ASN A 52 -6.84 -16.85 -13.76
CA ASN A 52 -5.58 -16.96 -14.51
C ASN A 52 -5.75 -17.77 -15.80
N GLU A 53 -6.58 -18.82 -15.80
CA GLU A 53 -6.96 -19.54 -17.01
C GLU A 53 -7.67 -18.62 -18.02
N LEU A 54 -8.64 -17.82 -17.55
CA LEU A 54 -9.33 -16.83 -18.38
C LEU A 54 -8.35 -15.81 -18.96
N MET A 55 -7.48 -15.21 -18.14
CA MET A 55 -6.51 -14.22 -18.60
C MET A 55 -5.54 -14.81 -19.64
N LEU A 56 -5.07 -16.04 -19.43
CA LEU A 56 -4.22 -16.74 -20.39
C LEU A 56 -4.95 -17.02 -21.71
N LYS A 57 -6.23 -17.41 -21.64
CA LYS A 57 -7.12 -17.59 -22.80
C LYS A 57 -7.27 -16.28 -23.59
N LEU A 58 -7.51 -15.16 -22.90
CA LEU A 58 -7.66 -13.84 -23.53
C LEU A 58 -6.35 -13.38 -24.18
N ILE A 59 -5.21 -13.51 -23.54
CA ILE A 59 -3.91 -13.18 -24.12
C ILE A 59 -3.67 -13.95 -25.41
N ARG A 60 -3.97 -15.25 -25.43
CA ARG A 60 -3.83 -16.10 -26.61
C ARG A 60 -4.83 -15.73 -27.71
N ARG A 61 -6.11 -15.50 -27.34
CA ARG A 61 -7.18 -15.16 -28.28
C ARG A 61 -6.92 -13.86 -29.04
N TYR A 62 -6.32 -12.88 -28.36
CA TYR A 62 -6.05 -11.56 -28.94
C TYR A 62 -4.60 -11.35 -29.40
N ASP A 63 -3.82 -12.44 -29.50
CA ASP A 63 -2.44 -12.43 -30.00
C ASP A 63 -1.57 -11.31 -29.39
N GLY A 64 -1.65 -11.18 -28.06
CA GLY A 64 -0.91 -10.18 -27.30
C GLY A 64 -1.45 -8.75 -27.34
N ALA A 65 -2.59 -8.50 -28.00
CA ALA A 65 -3.28 -7.21 -27.94
C ALA A 65 -3.99 -7.01 -26.59
N PHE A 66 -4.36 -8.09 -25.89
CA PHE A 66 -4.83 -8.04 -24.51
C PHE A 66 -3.64 -8.12 -23.54
N ARG A 67 -3.59 -7.17 -22.61
CA ARG A 67 -2.52 -7.05 -21.61
C ARG A 67 -3.12 -6.78 -20.24
N VAL A 68 -2.42 -7.24 -19.19
CA VAL A 68 -2.85 -7.10 -17.78
C VAL A 68 -1.65 -6.90 -16.88
N SER A 69 -1.86 -6.32 -15.71
CA SER A 69 -0.81 -6.11 -14.71
C SER A 69 -1.24 -6.65 -13.35
N TYR A 70 -0.28 -7.11 -12.56
CA TYR A 70 -0.51 -7.65 -11.22
C TYR A 70 0.47 -7.04 -10.22
N ALA A 71 -0.05 -6.56 -9.08
CA ALA A 71 0.71 -6.33 -7.87
C ALA A 71 0.46 -7.52 -6.94
N ILE A 72 1.46 -8.38 -6.77
CA ILE A 72 1.34 -9.59 -5.93
C ILE A 72 2.18 -9.38 -4.69
N SER A 73 1.57 -9.43 -3.50
CA SER A 73 2.28 -9.29 -2.23
C SER A 73 3.20 -10.49 -1.96
N GLY A 74 4.26 -10.27 -1.19
CA GLY A 74 5.16 -11.34 -0.78
C GLY A 74 4.46 -12.39 0.09
N THR A 75 3.54 -11.96 0.97
CA THR A 75 2.72 -12.86 1.78
C THR A 75 1.84 -13.77 0.92
N ALA A 76 1.22 -13.25 -0.14
CA ALA A 76 0.47 -14.08 -1.08
C ALA A 76 1.38 -15.09 -1.80
N LEU A 77 2.58 -14.66 -2.21
CA LEU A 77 3.55 -15.58 -2.83
C LEU A 77 3.99 -16.70 -1.88
N ASP A 78 4.20 -16.38 -0.59
CA ASP A 78 4.56 -17.37 0.43
C ASP A 78 3.42 -18.39 0.64
N LEU A 79 2.19 -17.90 0.75
CA LEU A 79 1.01 -18.74 0.91
C LEU A 79 0.74 -19.59 -0.32
N PHE A 80 0.99 -19.08 -1.53
CA PHE A 80 0.90 -19.88 -2.76
C PHE A 80 1.93 -21.01 -2.76
N GLU A 81 3.20 -20.72 -2.44
CA GLU A 81 4.24 -21.76 -2.38
C GLU A 81 3.93 -22.81 -1.33
N GLN A 82 3.36 -22.41 -0.20
CA GLN A 82 3.11 -23.30 0.93
C GLN A 82 1.90 -24.21 0.71
N TYR A 83 0.77 -23.68 0.19
CA TYR A 83 -0.50 -24.42 0.19
C TYR A 83 -1.05 -24.73 -1.21
N VAL A 84 -0.77 -23.89 -2.21
CA VAL A 84 -1.39 -23.98 -3.55
C VAL A 84 -0.39 -23.64 -4.65
N PRO A 85 0.72 -24.40 -4.77
CA PRO A 85 1.80 -24.10 -5.72
C PRO A 85 1.33 -24.02 -7.18
N GLU A 86 0.23 -24.68 -7.53
CA GLU A 86 -0.38 -24.59 -8.87
C GLU A 86 -0.88 -23.17 -9.19
N VAL A 87 -1.23 -22.36 -8.19
CA VAL A 87 -1.57 -20.95 -8.40
C VAL A 87 -0.32 -20.17 -8.82
N LEU A 88 0.81 -20.37 -8.14
CA LEU A 88 2.08 -19.76 -8.52
C LEU A 88 2.49 -20.16 -9.93
N ASP A 89 2.39 -21.45 -10.27
CA ASP A 89 2.67 -21.97 -11.61
C ASP A 89 1.81 -21.29 -12.68
N SER A 90 0.54 -21.01 -12.38
CA SER A 90 -0.37 -20.30 -13.29
C SER A 90 0.05 -18.85 -13.52
N PHE A 91 0.55 -18.12 -12.51
CA PHE A 91 1.15 -16.81 -12.67
C PHE A 91 2.47 -16.84 -13.45
N VAL A 92 3.30 -17.88 -13.25
CA VAL A 92 4.52 -18.09 -14.06
C VAL A 92 4.16 -18.32 -15.53
N ALA A 93 3.08 -19.07 -15.81
CA ALA A 93 2.59 -19.25 -17.17
C ALA A 93 2.13 -17.93 -17.82
N LEU A 94 1.45 -17.06 -17.07
CA LEU A 94 1.07 -15.71 -17.49
C LEU A 94 2.31 -14.86 -17.76
N ALA A 95 3.30 -14.87 -16.88
CA ALA A 95 4.56 -14.14 -17.06
C ALA A 95 5.26 -14.49 -18.37
N ARG A 96 5.30 -15.77 -18.73
CA ARG A 96 5.95 -16.27 -19.95
C ARG A 96 5.32 -15.81 -21.26
N THR A 97 4.10 -15.25 -21.20
CA THR A 97 3.44 -14.71 -22.41
C THR A 97 4.05 -13.39 -22.89
N GLY A 98 4.77 -12.65 -22.03
CA GLY A 98 5.26 -11.31 -22.31
C GLY A 98 4.16 -10.23 -22.42
N CYS A 99 2.92 -10.57 -22.04
CA CYS A 99 1.76 -9.67 -22.06
C CYS A 99 1.34 -9.23 -20.66
N VAL A 100 2.09 -9.62 -19.64
CA VAL A 100 1.83 -9.33 -18.23
C VAL A 100 2.94 -8.44 -17.66
N GLU A 101 2.56 -7.40 -16.92
CA GLU A 101 3.46 -6.59 -16.11
C GLU A 101 3.26 -6.90 -14.62
N PHE A 102 4.36 -7.16 -13.91
CA PHE A 102 4.32 -7.23 -12.46
C PHE A 102 4.69 -5.87 -11.88
N VAL A 103 3.86 -5.41 -10.95
CA VAL A 103 4.02 -4.14 -10.23
C VAL A 103 4.59 -4.44 -8.86
N ALA A 104 5.60 -3.68 -8.42
CA ALA A 104 6.17 -3.87 -7.09
C ALA A 104 5.31 -3.20 -6.02
N GLU A 105 5.37 -3.79 -4.82
CA GLU A 105 4.81 -3.25 -3.58
C GLU A 105 5.72 -3.59 -2.39
N THR A 106 5.32 -3.34 -1.15
CA THR A 106 6.02 -3.86 0.04
C THR A 106 5.78 -5.36 0.17
N ALA A 107 6.81 -6.15 0.46
CA ALA A 107 6.68 -7.62 0.52
C ALA A 107 5.56 -8.10 1.46
N PRO A 108 5.45 -7.63 2.73
CA PRO A 108 4.39 -8.07 3.63
C PRO A 108 3.08 -7.28 3.49
N HIS A 109 2.89 -6.49 2.43
CA HIS A 109 1.72 -5.62 2.29
C HIS A 109 1.53 -4.69 3.49
N SER A 110 2.58 -3.95 3.83
CA SER A 110 2.70 -3.20 5.08
C SER A 110 2.50 -1.70 4.93
N LEU A 111 2.30 -1.04 6.07
CA LEU A 111 2.32 0.41 6.19
C LEU A 111 3.70 0.94 6.64
N ALA A 112 4.78 0.20 6.36
CA ALA A 112 6.14 0.52 6.82
C ALA A 112 6.59 1.92 6.42
N PHE A 113 6.16 2.43 5.27
CA PHE A 113 6.52 3.79 4.83
C PHE A 113 6.15 4.87 5.85
N LEU A 114 5.05 4.70 6.60
CA LEU A 114 4.58 5.67 7.58
C LEU A 114 5.46 5.75 8.84
N TYR A 115 6.26 4.70 9.11
CA TYR A 115 6.97 4.54 10.39
C TYR A 115 8.47 4.36 10.25
N SER A 116 8.93 3.68 9.20
CA SER A 116 10.34 3.36 9.01
C SER A 116 10.71 3.32 7.53
N ARG A 117 11.38 4.36 7.06
CA ARG A 117 11.90 4.40 5.69
C ARG A 117 12.89 3.25 5.42
N GLN A 118 13.73 2.91 6.39
CA GLN A 118 14.69 1.82 6.26
C GLN A 118 13.98 0.48 6.05
N GLU A 119 12.95 0.23 6.82
CA GLU A 119 12.16 -0.99 6.71
C GLU A 119 11.37 -1.05 5.40
N PHE A 120 10.75 0.05 5.00
CA PHE A 120 10.11 0.18 3.69
C PHE A 120 11.06 -0.17 2.55
N ASP A 121 12.26 0.44 2.53
CA ASP A 121 13.26 0.18 1.49
C ASP A 121 13.72 -1.29 1.48
N ARG A 122 13.86 -1.92 2.65
CA ARG A 122 14.21 -3.32 2.79
C ARG A 122 13.13 -4.22 2.18
N GLN A 123 11.88 -3.98 2.54
CA GLN A 123 10.74 -4.76 2.05
C GLN A 123 10.56 -4.65 0.54
N VAL A 124 10.65 -3.45 -0.01
CA VAL A 124 10.58 -3.25 -1.47
C VAL A 124 11.71 -3.97 -2.19
N LYS A 125 12.95 -3.90 -1.67
CA LYS A 125 14.09 -4.62 -2.26
C LYS A 125 13.92 -6.13 -2.19
N ALA A 126 13.40 -6.66 -1.09
CA ALA A 126 13.07 -8.08 -0.94
C ALA A 126 12.04 -8.52 -1.98
N GLN A 127 10.97 -7.75 -2.15
CA GLN A 127 9.93 -8.00 -3.15
C GLN A 127 10.48 -7.98 -4.58
N LEU A 128 11.29 -7.00 -4.93
CA LEU A 128 11.93 -6.93 -6.25
C LEU A 128 12.79 -8.18 -6.54
N ALA A 129 13.58 -8.62 -5.55
CA ALA A 129 14.38 -9.83 -5.68
C ALA A 129 13.50 -11.08 -5.88
N ARG A 130 12.40 -11.17 -5.14
CA ARG A 130 11.44 -12.27 -5.22
C ARG A 130 10.77 -12.34 -6.61
N LEU A 131 10.21 -11.23 -7.08
CA LEU A 131 9.56 -11.14 -8.39
C LEU A 131 10.54 -11.46 -9.53
N ARG A 132 11.79 -11.02 -9.40
CA ARG A 132 12.83 -11.34 -10.37
C ARG A 132 13.15 -12.85 -10.40
N THR A 133 13.20 -13.49 -9.25
CA THR A 133 13.49 -14.93 -9.14
C THR A 133 12.34 -15.76 -9.71
N LEU A 134 11.11 -15.43 -9.36
CA LEU A 134 9.94 -16.23 -9.73
C LEU A 134 9.51 -16.00 -11.20
N PHE A 135 9.52 -14.76 -11.66
CA PHE A 135 8.94 -14.38 -12.95
C PHE A 135 9.98 -13.93 -13.98
N GLY A 136 11.26 -13.81 -13.60
CA GLY A 136 12.30 -13.28 -14.49
C GLY A 136 12.10 -11.80 -14.83
N TYR A 137 11.29 -11.06 -14.04
CA TYR A 137 10.86 -9.71 -14.32
C TYR A 137 11.34 -8.73 -13.25
N THR A 138 11.83 -7.57 -13.66
CA THR A 138 12.21 -6.49 -12.75
C THR A 138 11.20 -5.35 -12.89
N PRO A 139 10.33 -5.14 -11.91
CA PRO A 139 9.34 -4.07 -11.94
C PRO A 139 9.95 -2.68 -12.07
N VAL A 140 9.32 -1.84 -12.87
CA VAL A 140 9.61 -0.40 -12.98
C VAL A 140 8.46 0.47 -12.49
N THR A 141 7.33 -0.16 -12.19
CA THR A 141 6.13 0.44 -11.62
C THR A 141 5.97 -0.01 -10.17
N PHE A 142 5.57 0.92 -9.33
CA PHE A 142 5.30 0.70 -7.91
C PHE A 142 3.84 1.02 -7.57
N LYS A 143 3.24 0.22 -6.71
CA LYS A 143 1.97 0.47 -6.06
C LYS A 143 2.15 0.24 -4.56
N ASN A 144 1.87 1.22 -3.74
CA ASN A 144 1.94 0.99 -2.30
C ASN A 144 0.70 0.22 -1.81
N THR A 145 0.85 -0.45 -0.68
CA THR A 145 -0.23 -1.08 0.08
C THR A 145 -1.48 -0.23 0.03
N GLU A 146 -2.62 -0.82 -0.40
CA GLU A 146 -3.95 -0.18 -0.45
C GLU A 146 -3.96 1.18 -1.19
N CYS A 147 -3.09 1.34 -2.19
CA CYS A 147 -2.88 2.62 -2.89
C CYS A 147 -2.56 3.81 -1.97
N VAL A 148 -2.05 3.57 -0.75
CA VAL A 148 -1.61 4.63 0.16
C VAL A 148 -0.51 5.44 -0.50
N TYR A 149 -0.75 6.74 -0.64
CA TYR A 149 0.14 7.63 -1.38
C TYR A 149 0.16 9.04 -0.82
N ASN A 150 1.33 9.68 -0.87
CA ASN A 150 1.55 11.13 -0.70
C ASN A 150 2.82 11.58 -1.43
N ASN A 151 3.14 12.87 -1.36
CA ASN A 151 4.34 13.44 -1.98
C ASN A 151 5.66 12.83 -1.49
N ASP A 152 5.76 12.47 -0.20
CA ASP A 152 6.98 11.91 0.38
C ASP A 152 7.22 10.48 -0.12
N LEU A 153 6.15 9.69 -0.29
CA LEU A 153 6.23 8.38 -0.91
C LEU A 153 6.76 8.47 -2.35
N ALA A 154 6.32 9.48 -3.11
CA ALA A 154 6.81 9.68 -4.47
C ALA A 154 8.33 9.86 -4.52
N VAL A 155 8.90 10.62 -3.57
CA VAL A 155 10.36 10.80 -3.45
C VAL A 155 11.02 9.45 -3.17
N ALA A 156 10.50 8.70 -2.20
CA ALA A 156 11.03 7.40 -1.82
C ALA A 156 11.05 6.41 -2.99
N VAL A 157 9.94 6.34 -3.72
CA VAL A 157 9.77 5.46 -4.89
C VAL A 157 10.73 5.85 -6.02
N ALA A 158 10.89 7.15 -6.27
CA ALA A 158 11.85 7.64 -7.27
C ALA A 158 13.31 7.33 -6.90
N GLU A 159 13.69 7.46 -5.61
CA GLU A 159 15.02 7.12 -5.10
C GLU A 159 15.33 5.61 -5.21
N LEU A 160 14.31 4.76 -5.09
CA LEU A 160 14.43 3.32 -5.33
C LEU A 160 14.55 2.96 -6.82
N GLY A 161 14.42 3.94 -7.72
CA GLY A 161 14.67 3.79 -9.16
C GLY A 161 13.42 3.48 -10.00
N PHE A 162 12.24 3.46 -9.43
CA PHE A 162 10.99 3.27 -10.16
C PHE A 162 10.73 4.42 -11.14
N LYS A 163 9.94 4.14 -12.18
CA LYS A 163 9.59 5.10 -13.24
C LYS A 163 8.13 5.49 -13.21
N ALA A 164 7.30 4.64 -12.59
CA ALA A 164 5.87 4.87 -12.46
C ALA A 164 5.39 4.51 -11.06
N VAL A 165 4.33 5.20 -10.61
CA VAL A 165 3.58 4.88 -9.40
C VAL A 165 2.09 4.84 -9.73
N LEU A 166 1.40 3.82 -9.20
CA LEU A 166 -0.06 3.74 -9.21
C LEU A 166 -0.60 4.32 -7.90
N ALA A 167 -1.66 5.12 -8.01
CA ALA A 167 -2.30 5.74 -6.86
C ALA A 167 -3.81 5.91 -7.10
N GLU A 168 -4.57 6.24 -6.08
CA GLU A 168 -6.01 6.48 -6.18
C GLU A 168 -6.30 7.81 -6.88
N GLY A 169 -7.40 7.85 -7.64
CA GLY A 169 -7.89 9.05 -8.32
C GLY A 169 -8.98 9.77 -7.52
N THR A 170 -8.67 10.19 -6.29
CA THR A 170 -9.64 10.83 -5.41
C THR A 170 -10.05 12.23 -5.88
N ASP A 171 -11.34 12.54 -5.83
CA ASP A 171 -11.90 13.80 -6.34
C ASP A 171 -11.32 15.04 -5.67
N HIS A 172 -11.03 14.99 -4.35
CA HIS A 172 -10.47 16.12 -3.63
C HIS A 172 -9.02 16.46 -4.04
N VAL A 173 -8.27 15.46 -4.55
CA VAL A 173 -6.92 15.66 -5.11
C VAL A 173 -6.98 16.06 -6.56
N LEU A 174 -7.86 15.43 -7.33
CA LEU A 174 -8.05 15.74 -8.75
C LEU A 174 -8.61 17.15 -8.96
N GLY A 175 -9.59 17.57 -8.16
CA GLY A 175 -10.33 18.79 -8.36
C GLY A 175 -11.04 18.77 -9.72
N TRP A 176 -10.64 19.68 -10.63
CA TRP A 176 -11.19 19.73 -12.00
C TRP A 176 -10.49 18.78 -12.99
N ARG A 177 -9.42 18.10 -12.57
CA ARG A 177 -8.61 17.21 -13.42
C ARG A 177 -9.30 15.86 -13.60
N SER A 178 -8.88 15.12 -14.61
CA SER A 178 -9.34 13.74 -14.85
C SER A 178 -8.27 12.73 -14.44
N ALA A 179 -8.67 11.61 -13.83
CA ALA A 179 -7.78 10.48 -13.54
C ALA A 179 -7.25 9.79 -14.82
N ASN A 180 -7.83 10.12 -15.98
CA ASN A 180 -7.56 9.43 -17.25
C ASN A 180 -6.37 10.01 -18.03
N TYR A 181 -5.44 10.67 -17.34
CA TYR A 181 -4.19 11.19 -17.90
C TYR A 181 -3.00 10.81 -17.03
N LEU A 182 -1.81 10.82 -17.61
CA LEU A 182 -0.58 10.73 -16.84
C LEU A 182 -0.26 12.05 -16.14
N TYR A 183 0.18 11.96 -14.90
CA TYR A 183 0.67 13.10 -14.14
C TYR A 183 2.12 12.89 -13.70
N GLN A 184 2.72 13.94 -13.17
CA GLN A 184 4.02 13.92 -12.54
C GLN A 184 3.87 14.42 -11.10
N PRO A 185 4.34 13.69 -10.07
CA PRO A 185 4.38 14.22 -8.71
C PRO A 185 5.21 15.51 -8.65
N VAL A 186 4.74 16.50 -7.91
CA VAL A 186 5.50 17.76 -7.73
C VAL A 186 6.83 17.53 -7.03
N SER A 187 6.87 16.54 -6.11
CA SER A 187 8.02 16.19 -5.28
C SER A 187 9.06 15.29 -5.95
N ALA A 188 8.69 14.60 -7.05
CA ALA A 188 9.55 13.60 -7.71
C ALA A 188 9.55 13.80 -9.23
N PRO A 189 10.31 14.80 -9.74
CA PRO A 189 10.46 15.01 -11.18
C PRO A 189 11.06 13.78 -11.86
N GLY A 190 10.41 13.29 -12.91
CA GLY A 190 10.83 12.08 -13.63
C GLY A 190 10.10 10.80 -13.24
N LEU A 191 9.34 10.79 -12.14
CA LEU A 191 8.37 9.74 -11.84
C LEU A 191 7.05 10.06 -12.53
N SER A 192 6.44 9.08 -13.19
CA SER A 192 5.10 9.19 -13.76
C SER A 192 4.06 8.65 -12.77
N MET A 193 2.92 9.31 -12.66
CA MET A 193 1.81 8.90 -11.81
C MET A 193 0.62 8.50 -12.68
N LEU A 194 0.13 7.28 -12.48
CA LEU A 194 -1.10 6.75 -13.05
C LEU A 194 -2.15 6.70 -11.94
N LEU A 195 -3.29 7.32 -12.21
CA LEU A 195 -4.37 7.40 -11.24
C LEU A 195 -5.48 6.41 -11.57
N ARG A 196 -5.95 5.67 -10.56
CA ARG A 196 -7.09 4.78 -10.69
C ARG A 196 -8.33 5.57 -11.11
N ASN A 197 -9.05 5.08 -12.11
CA ASN A 197 -10.38 5.58 -12.38
C ASN A 197 -11.35 4.98 -11.35
N THR A 198 -11.63 5.74 -10.31
CA THR A 198 -12.40 5.31 -9.13
C THR A 198 -13.79 4.80 -9.52
N ASN A 199 -14.48 5.53 -10.40
CA ASN A 199 -15.85 5.18 -10.81
C ASN A 199 -15.89 3.87 -11.60
N LEU A 200 -15.13 3.77 -12.69
CA LEU A 200 -15.11 2.58 -13.54
C LEU A 200 -14.54 1.36 -12.80
N SER A 201 -13.53 1.56 -11.96
CA SER A 201 -13.00 0.47 -11.13
C SER A 201 -14.03 0.01 -10.09
N GLY A 202 -14.74 0.96 -9.46
CA GLY A 202 -15.81 0.68 -8.49
C GLY A 202 -17.03 0.01 -9.12
N ASP A 203 -17.35 0.31 -10.37
CA ASP A 203 -18.46 -0.34 -11.10
C ASP A 203 -18.24 -1.85 -11.23
N ILE A 204 -17.01 -2.27 -11.53
CA ILE A 204 -16.64 -3.68 -11.59
C ILE A 204 -16.37 -4.23 -10.18
N GLY A 205 -15.63 -3.50 -9.36
CA GLY A 205 -15.13 -3.99 -8.08
C GLY A 205 -16.17 -4.10 -6.98
N MET A 206 -17.10 -3.14 -6.93
CA MET A 206 -18.05 -3.01 -5.81
C MET A 206 -19.49 -3.25 -6.25
N ARG A 207 -19.89 -2.68 -7.38
CA ARG A 207 -21.31 -2.61 -7.79
C ARG A 207 -21.76 -3.75 -8.69
N PHE A 208 -20.87 -4.57 -9.21
CA PHE A 208 -21.17 -5.58 -10.22
C PHE A 208 -22.29 -6.54 -9.79
N SER A 209 -22.32 -6.96 -8.54
CA SER A 209 -23.36 -7.86 -7.98
C SER A 209 -24.48 -7.13 -7.23
N ASP A 210 -24.46 -5.80 -7.17
CA ASP A 210 -25.49 -5.01 -6.51
C ASP A 210 -26.75 -4.91 -7.39
N THR A 211 -27.77 -5.70 -7.08
CA THR A 211 -29.04 -5.73 -7.82
C THR A 211 -29.86 -4.45 -7.68
N ALA A 212 -29.55 -3.59 -6.69
CA ALA A 212 -30.20 -2.29 -6.51
C ALA A 212 -29.52 -1.18 -7.35
N TRP A 213 -28.34 -1.45 -7.89
CA TRP A 213 -27.65 -0.48 -8.72
C TRP A 213 -28.37 -0.28 -10.08
N PRO A 214 -28.64 0.98 -10.49
CA PRO A 214 -29.43 1.24 -11.71
C PRO A 214 -28.83 0.68 -13.02
N ALA A 215 -27.52 0.44 -13.06
CA ALA A 215 -26.87 -0.15 -14.23
C ALA A 215 -26.73 -1.68 -14.15
N TRP A 216 -27.29 -2.31 -13.11
CA TRP A 216 -27.30 -3.78 -12.99
C TRP A 216 -28.29 -4.41 -13.99
N PRO A 217 -27.99 -5.55 -14.61
CA PRO A 217 -26.69 -6.22 -14.65
C PRO A 217 -25.69 -5.52 -15.61
N LEU A 218 -24.47 -5.28 -15.11
CA LEU A 218 -23.44 -4.65 -15.93
C LEU A 218 -23.00 -5.61 -17.06
N ARG A 219 -23.11 -5.14 -18.29
CA ARG A 219 -22.67 -5.88 -19.48
C ARG A 219 -21.37 -5.29 -20.03
N ALA A 220 -20.56 -6.11 -20.67
CA ALA A 220 -19.29 -5.70 -21.27
C ALA A 220 -19.47 -4.57 -22.30
N GLU A 221 -20.52 -4.61 -23.12
CA GLU A 221 -20.83 -3.58 -24.10
C GLU A 221 -21.20 -2.25 -23.44
N THR A 222 -21.95 -2.30 -22.32
CA THR A 222 -22.32 -1.11 -21.56
C THR A 222 -21.08 -0.47 -20.97
N PHE A 223 -20.23 -1.25 -20.31
CA PHE A 223 -18.97 -0.76 -19.75
C PHE A 223 -18.04 -0.21 -20.83
N ALA A 224 -17.90 -0.93 -21.96
CA ALA A 224 -17.12 -0.46 -23.08
C ALA A 224 -17.65 0.86 -23.66
N SER A 225 -18.99 1.05 -23.71
CA SER A 225 -19.58 2.31 -24.18
C SER A 225 -19.21 3.49 -23.26
N TRP A 226 -19.13 3.28 -21.94
CA TRP A 226 -18.67 4.30 -21.00
C TRP A 226 -17.20 4.66 -21.22
N CYS A 227 -16.33 3.64 -21.40
CA CYS A 227 -14.93 3.88 -21.75
C CYS A 227 -14.82 4.63 -23.10
N HIS A 228 -15.57 4.21 -24.10
CA HIS A 228 -15.60 4.85 -25.42
C HIS A 228 -16.09 6.31 -25.37
N GLY A 229 -16.98 6.64 -24.42
CA GLY A 229 -17.42 8.01 -24.17
C GLY A 229 -16.31 8.94 -23.69
N LEU A 230 -15.22 8.38 -23.15
CA LEU A 230 -14.05 9.12 -22.68
C LEU A 230 -12.98 9.35 -23.78
N ALA A 231 -13.20 8.91 -25.02
CA ALA A 231 -12.20 8.89 -26.08
C ALA A 231 -11.50 10.24 -26.35
N GLU A 232 -12.23 11.34 -26.21
CA GLU A 232 -11.71 12.70 -26.43
C GLU A 232 -11.12 13.35 -25.17
N SER A 233 -11.32 12.73 -24.00
CA SER A 233 -10.95 13.26 -22.68
C SER A 233 -10.08 12.32 -21.86
N ALA A 234 -9.45 11.34 -22.51
CA ALA A 234 -8.57 10.37 -21.88
C ALA A 234 -7.40 9.99 -22.78
N ASP A 235 -6.22 9.83 -22.17
CA ASP A 235 -5.07 9.13 -22.77
C ASP A 235 -5.02 7.69 -22.28
N ILE A 236 -5.32 7.46 -20.99
CA ILE A 236 -5.28 6.15 -20.35
C ILE A 236 -6.40 6.02 -19.31
N ILE A 237 -7.07 4.89 -19.30
CA ILE A 237 -8.09 4.54 -18.31
C ILE A 237 -7.53 3.41 -17.46
N ASN A 238 -7.18 3.71 -16.21
CA ASN A 238 -6.62 2.74 -15.28
C ASN A 238 -7.74 2.11 -14.45
N ILE A 239 -8.01 0.83 -14.69
CA ILE A 239 -8.94 0.00 -13.92
C ILE A 239 -8.11 -0.82 -12.94
N ILE A 240 -8.15 -0.44 -11.67
CA ILE A 240 -7.36 -1.09 -10.62
C ILE A 240 -8.31 -1.67 -9.60
N ASN A 241 -8.24 -2.96 -9.37
CA ASN A 241 -9.10 -3.69 -8.44
C ASN A 241 -8.32 -4.81 -7.72
N ASP A 242 -8.86 -5.26 -6.61
CA ASP A 242 -8.47 -6.51 -5.98
C ASP A 242 -8.84 -7.68 -6.92
N TYR A 243 -7.96 -8.68 -7.05
CA TYR A 243 -8.20 -9.83 -7.93
C TYR A 243 -9.33 -10.73 -7.44
N HIS A 244 -9.65 -10.68 -6.14
CA HIS A 244 -10.77 -11.39 -5.53
C HIS A 244 -12.14 -11.01 -6.09
N ILE A 245 -12.26 -9.90 -6.82
CA ILE A 245 -13.50 -9.58 -7.55
C ILE A 245 -13.90 -10.71 -8.49
N LEU A 246 -12.94 -11.51 -8.97
CA LEU A 246 -13.16 -12.63 -9.88
C LEU A 246 -13.37 -13.93 -9.08
N GLY A 247 -14.58 -14.17 -8.64
CA GLY A 247 -15.00 -15.46 -8.08
C GLY A 247 -15.16 -15.50 -6.56
N LEU A 248 -14.51 -14.61 -5.80
CA LEU A 248 -14.69 -14.51 -4.34
C LEU A 248 -15.69 -13.42 -3.95
N ARG A 249 -15.44 -12.17 -4.35
CA ARG A 249 -16.39 -11.07 -4.12
C ARG A 249 -17.62 -11.22 -5.02
N HIS A 250 -17.43 -11.40 -6.31
CA HIS A 250 -18.49 -11.69 -7.26
C HIS A 250 -18.38 -13.14 -7.66
N SER A 251 -19.32 -13.96 -7.19
CA SER A 251 -19.30 -15.40 -7.48
C SER A 251 -19.41 -15.67 -9.00
N LYS A 252 -19.04 -16.86 -9.43
CA LYS A 252 -19.15 -17.25 -10.83
C LYS A 252 -20.57 -17.07 -11.38
N GLU A 253 -21.57 -17.31 -10.54
CA GLU A 253 -23.01 -17.21 -10.88
C GLU A 253 -23.43 -15.76 -11.13
N SER A 254 -22.67 -14.77 -10.65
CA SER A 254 -22.91 -13.35 -10.94
C SER A 254 -22.68 -13.00 -12.40
N GLY A 255 -21.99 -13.86 -13.17
CA GLY A 255 -21.58 -13.61 -14.54
C GLY A 255 -20.30 -12.79 -14.70
N ILE A 256 -19.53 -12.58 -13.61
CA ILE A 256 -18.29 -11.78 -13.67
C ILE A 256 -17.26 -12.34 -14.65
N PHE A 257 -17.13 -13.66 -14.73
CA PHE A 257 -16.20 -14.30 -15.67
C PHE A 257 -16.66 -14.11 -17.12
N ASP A 258 -17.97 -14.21 -17.39
CA ASP A 258 -18.54 -13.98 -18.73
C ASP A 258 -18.36 -12.52 -19.15
N PHE A 259 -18.57 -11.59 -18.21
CA PHE A 259 -18.29 -10.16 -18.40
C PHE A 259 -16.82 -9.94 -18.77
N MET A 260 -15.89 -10.51 -18.00
CA MET A 260 -14.45 -10.36 -18.26
C MET A 260 -14.02 -11.03 -19.56
N GLU A 261 -14.64 -12.13 -19.97
CA GLU A 261 -14.36 -12.78 -21.24
C GLU A 261 -14.80 -11.93 -22.43
N ALA A 262 -15.95 -11.26 -22.32
CA ALA A 262 -16.52 -10.43 -23.38
C ALA A 262 -15.88 -9.01 -23.44
N LEU A 263 -15.33 -8.53 -22.34
CA LEU A 263 -14.84 -7.16 -22.21
C LEU A 263 -13.79 -6.76 -23.26
N PRO A 264 -12.76 -7.58 -23.58
CA PRO A 264 -11.78 -7.20 -24.58
C PRO A 264 -12.39 -7.01 -25.98
N GLU A 265 -13.34 -7.85 -26.37
CA GLU A 265 -14.04 -7.72 -27.67
C GLU A 265 -14.83 -6.40 -27.73
N ALA A 266 -15.58 -6.10 -26.69
CA ALA A 266 -16.37 -4.88 -26.61
C ALA A 266 -15.50 -3.62 -26.63
N LEU A 267 -14.38 -3.60 -25.91
CA LEU A 267 -13.46 -2.46 -25.89
C LEU A 267 -12.72 -2.27 -27.22
N LEU A 268 -12.24 -3.36 -27.83
CA LEU A 268 -11.50 -3.33 -29.09
C LEU A 268 -12.41 -3.19 -30.32
N ALA A 269 -13.74 -3.18 -30.17
CA ALA A 269 -14.68 -2.86 -31.26
C ALA A 269 -14.42 -1.46 -31.83
N ARG A 270 -13.88 -0.54 -31.02
CA ARG A 270 -13.32 0.74 -31.50
C ARG A 270 -11.82 0.59 -31.74
N LYS A 271 -11.40 0.80 -32.95
CA LYS A 271 -9.99 0.65 -33.40
C LYS A 271 -9.01 1.64 -32.78
N ASP A 272 -9.51 2.70 -32.18
CA ASP A 272 -8.71 3.71 -31.46
C ASP A 272 -8.50 3.37 -29.99
N PHE A 273 -9.02 2.22 -29.50
CA PHE A 273 -8.75 1.70 -28.16
C PHE A 273 -7.77 0.53 -28.21
N HIS A 274 -6.94 0.40 -27.19
CA HIS A 274 -6.01 -0.71 -27.04
C HIS A 274 -5.72 -0.98 -25.56
N PHE A 275 -5.27 -2.19 -25.25
CA PHE A 275 -4.78 -2.52 -23.90
C PHE A 275 -3.31 -2.16 -23.74
N THR A 276 -2.95 -1.72 -22.57
CA THR A 276 -1.59 -1.35 -22.19
C THR A 276 -1.26 -1.80 -20.79
N THR A 277 0.01 -1.70 -20.42
CA THR A 277 0.50 -1.86 -19.04
C THR A 277 1.06 -0.52 -18.54
N PRO A 278 1.23 -0.30 -17.24
CA PRO A 278 1.77 0.94 -16.70
C PRO A 278 3.12 1.35 -17.32
N SER A 279 4.05 0.41 -17.47
CA SER A 279 5.38 0.69 -18.05
C SER A 279 5.32 1.06 -19.54
N MET A 280 4.38 0.48 -20.28
CA MET A 280 4.14 0.85 -21.68
C MET A 280 3.46 2.22 -21.78
N ALA A 281 2.51 2.50 -20.91
CA ALA A 281 1.78 3.76 -20.90
C ALA A 281 2.70 4.97 -20.68
N ILE A 282 3.65 4.88 -19.74
CA ILE A 282 4.59 5.98 -19.47
C ILE A 282 5.59 6.22 -20.64
N GLN A 283 5.74 5.26 -21.54
CA GLN A 283 6.52 5.42 -22.77
C GLN A 283 5.69 6.02 -23.91
N ALA A 284 4.39 5.70 -23.95
CA ALA A 284 3.49 6.10 -25.04
C ALA A 284 2.90 7.50 -24.84
N PHE A 285 2.61 7.88 -23.59
CA PHE A 285 1.89 9.12 -23.27
C PHE A 285 2.79 10.13 -22.57
N LYS A 286 2.47 11.42 -22.76
CA LYS A 286 3.10 12.52 -22.06
C LYS A 286 2.32 12.86 -20.78
N THR A 287 3.01 13.34 -19.78
CA THR A 287 2.37 13.86 -18.58
C THR A 287 1.56 15.13 -18.90
N MET A 288 0.29 15.15 -18.50
CA MET A 288 -0.61 16.27 -18.69
C MET A 288 -0.26 17.46 -17.77
N GLY A 289 0.28 17.17 -16.61
CA GLY A 289 0.64 18.18 -15.61
C GLY A 289 1.24 17.60 -14.34
N LYS A 290 1.39 18.46 -13.36
CA LYS A 290 1.89 18.08 -12.03
C LYS A 290 0.74 17.81 -11.07
N MET A 291 0.93 16.83 -10.19
CA MET A 291 -0.01 16.47 -9.12
C MET A 291 0.67 16.69 -7.77
N ASP A 292 -0.03 17.40 -6.90
CA ASP A 292 0.38 17.70 -5.52
C ASP A 292 -0.53 16.95 -4.55
N VAL A 293 0.04 16.09 -3.74
CA VAL A 293 -0.68 15.24 -2.77
C VAL A 293 0.03 15.35 -1.43
N PRO A 294 -0.19 16.45 -0.69
CA PRO A 294 0.52 16.70 0.56
C PRO A 294 0.06 15.82 1.71
N GLN A 295 -1.16 15.30 1.67
CA GLN A 295 -1.73 14.40 2.67
C GLN A 295 -1.84 12.99 2.11
N PHE A 296 -1.81 11.99 3.00
CA PHE A 296 -2.00 10.61 2.56
C PHE A 296 -3.41 10.40 2.02
N MET A 297 -3.49 9.70 0.90
CA MET A 297 -4.71 9.15 0.32
C MET A 297 -4.58 7.63 0.19
N SER A 298 -5.71 6.94 0.09
CA SER A 298 -5.81 5.50 -0.18
C SER A 298 -7.05 5.20 -1.03
N TRP A 299 -7.22 3.97 -1.45
CA TRP A 299 -8.45 3.55 -2.14
C TRP A 299 -9.50 2.96 -1.20
N GLU A 300 -9.16 2.83 0.08
CA GLU A 300 -10.04 2.23 1.08
C GLU A 300 -11.10 3.24 1.52
N GLU A 301 -12.36 2.83 1.48
CA GLU A 301 -13.54 3.60 1.83
C GLU A 301 -13.75 4.91 1.05
N GLU A 302 -14.89 5.55 1.24
CA GLU A 302 -15.19 6.87 0.65
C GLU A 302 -14.29 8.00 1.18
N SER A 303 -13.78 7.86 2.42
CA SER A 303 -12.88 8.87 3.00
C SER A 303 -11.54 8.96 2.26
N GLY A 304 -11.10 7.85 1.64
CA GLY A 304 -9.86 7.77 0.90
C GLY A 304 -8.63 8.17 1.71
N ASP A 305 -8.64 7.90 3.02
CA ASP A 305 -7.59 8.28 3.98
C ASP A 305 -6.98 7.05 4.68
N LEU A 306 -6.31 7.24 5.81
CA LEU A 306 -5.67 6.17 6.58
C LEU A 306 -6.54 5.63 7.75
N THR A 307 -7.77 6.05 7.88
CA THR A 307 -8.59 5.72 9.07
C THR A 307 -9.02 4.26 9.12
N ALA A 308 -8.93 3.52 8.04
CA ALA A 308 -9.10 2.07 8.03
C ALA A 308 -8.08 1.35 8.94
N TRP A 309 -6.85 1.90 9.05
CA TRP A 309 -5.74 1.30 9.80
C TRP A 309 -5.30 2.12 11.01
N LEU A 310 -5.65 3.41 11.07
CA LEU A 310 -5.19 4.37 12.09
C LEU A 310 -6.35 5.18 12.70
N GLY A 311 -7.58 4.69 12.56
CA GLY A 311 -8.79 5.42 12.94
C GLY A 311 -9.06 5.46 14.44
N ASN A 312 -8.50 4.53 15.22
CA ASN A 312 -8.72 4.45 16.68
C ASN A 312 -7.41 4.24 17.47
N ASP A 313 -7.49 4.30 18.78
CA ASP A 313 -6.30 4.23 19.64
C ASP A 313 -5.70 2.82 19.69
N MET A 314 -6.50 1.75 19.56
CA MET A 314 -5.98 0.37 19.49
C MET A 314 -5.09 0.17 18.27
N GLN A 315 -5.53 0.63 17.11
CA GLN A 315 -4.75 0.56 15.87
C GLN A 315 -3.44 1.31 15.99
N LYS A 316 -3.48 2.54 16.53
CA LYS A 316 -2.29 3.36 16.72
C LYS A 316 -1.31 2.76 17.72
N ASP A 317 -1.82 2.23 18.85
CA ASP A 317 -0.99 1.58 19.87
C ASP A 317 -0.28 0.35 19.29
N ALA A 318 -1.03 -0.53 18.63
CA ALA A 318 -0.49 -1.75 18.04
C ALA A 318 0.60 -1.49 17.00
N ILE A 319 0.36 -0.56 16.06
CA ILE A 319 1.31 -0.26 14.99
C ILE A 319 2.55 0.47 15.53
N HIS A 320 2.40 1.37 16.50
CA HIS A 320 3.52 2.04 17.14
C HIS A 320 4.39 1.06 17.94
N ALA A 321 3.75 0.15 18.70
CA ALA A 321 4.48 -0.88 19.46
C ALA A 321 5.28 -1.81 18.53
N LEU A 322 4.69 -2.20 17.40
CA LEU A 322 5.38 -3.00 16.38
C LEU A 322 6.62 -2.28 15.83
N TYR A 323 6.44 -1.07 15.28
CA TYR A 323 7.55 -0.37 14.62
C TYR A 323 8.60 0.17 15.59
N ALA A 324 8.30 0.31 16.89
CA ALA A 324 9.30 0.59 17.91
C ALA A 324 10.38 -0.51 18.00
N MET A 325 10.09 -1.73 17.58
CA MET A 325 11.04 -2.85 17.55
C MET A 325 11.83 -2.95 16.24
N SER A 326 11.45 -2.24 15.18
CA SER A 326 12.02 -2.38 13.83
C SER A 326 13.56 -2.30 13.82
N SER A 327 14.14 -1.28 14.46
CA SER A 327 15.60 -1.11 14.52
C SER A 327 16.29 -2.22 15.29
N ARG A 328 15.67 -2.73 16.36
CA ARG A 328 16.19 -3.82 17.18
C ARG A 328 16.23 -5.13 16.39
N VAL A 329 15.15 -5.44 15.69
CA VAL A 329 15.07 -6.63 14.81
C VAL A 329 16.15 -6.57 13.74
N ALA A 330 16.29 -5.42 13.06
CA ALA A 330 17.33 -5.22 12.05
C ALA A 330 18.75 -5.39 12.58
N LEU A 331 19.03 -4.92 13.81
CA LEU A 331 20.33 -5.07 14.46
C LEU A 331 20.57 -6.49 14.95
N CYS A 332 19.55 -7.17 15.45
CA CYS A 332 19.65 -8.56 15.90
C CYS A 332 20.03 -9.48 14.73
N GLY A 333 19.48 -9.25 13.53
CA GLY A 333 19.80 -10.00 12.32
C GLY A 333 19.47 -11.50 12.40
N ALA A 334 18.61 -11.92 13.33
CA ALA A 334 18.12 -13.30 13.44
C ALA A 334 17.05 -13.56 12.36
N PRO A 335 17.26 -14.51 11.43
CA PRO A 335 16.34 -14.73 10.31
C PRO A 335 14.92 -15.06 10.73
N ASP A 336 14.76 -15.88 11.76
CA ASP A 336 13.45 -16.28 12.27
C ASP A 336 12.66 -15.11 12.85
N LEU A 337 13.34 -14.23 13.61
CA LEU A 337 12.72 -13.02 14.13
C LEU A 337 12.37 -12.02 13.01
N GLN A 338 13.22 -11.91 12.00
CA GLN A 338 12.91 -11.07 10.85
C GLN A 338 11.71 -11.60 10.08
N HIS A 339 11.60 -12.90 9.92
CA HIS A 339 10.49 -13.56 9.26
C HIS A 339 9.16 -13.32 9.98
N ASP A 340 9.13 -13.54 11.31
CA ASP A 340 7.94 -13.27 12.12
C ASP A 340 7.59 -11.77 12.09
N PHE A 341 8.60 -10.91 12.20
CA PHE A 341 8.40 -9.46 12.12
C PHE A 341 7.80 -9.02 10.78
N ASP A 342 8.23 -9.62 9.67
CA ASP A 342 7.67 -9.32 8.35
C ASP A 342 6.17 -9.66 8.31
N ARG A 343 5.76 -10.81 8.78
CA ARG A 343 4.36 -11.24 8.82
C ARG A 343 3.49 -10.36 9.73
N LEU A 344 4.02 -9.94 10.88
CA LEU A 344 3.32 -9.05 11.82
C LEU A 344 3.09 -7.63 11.27
N GLN A 345 3.80 -7.23 10.21
CA GLN A 345 3.66 -5.92 9.59
C GLN A 345 2.50 -5.83 8.59
N THR A 346 1.83 -6.94 8.25
CA THR A 346 0.71 -6.96 7.31
C THR A 346 -0.39 -6.00 7.74
N ALA A 347 -0.83 -5.14 6.81
CA ALA A 347 -1.80 -4.06 7.09
C ALA A 347 -3.15 -4.58 7.61
N ASP A 348 -3.53 -5.80 7.21
CA ASP A 348 -4.79 -6.43 7.61
C ASP A 348 -4.93 -6.60 9.12
N HIS A 349 -3.83 -6.85 9.84
CA HIS A 349 -3.87 -6.96 11.31
C HIS A 349 -4.44 -5.68 11.94
N PHE A 350 -4.04 -4.52 11.45
CA PHE A 350 -4.53 -3.23 11.96
C PHE A 350 -5.95 -2.94 11.47
N ARG A 351 -6.30 -3.35 10.23
CA ARG A 351 -7.65 -3.22 9.70
C ARG A 351 -8.67 -4.00 10.54
N HIS A 352 -8.33 -5.21 10.99
CA HIS A 352 -9.19 -6.02 11.87
C HIS A 352 -9.49 -5.35 13.23
N MET A 353 -8.67 -4.40 13.67
CA MET A 353 -8.90 -3.61 14.89
C MET A 353 -9.77 -2.37 14.66
N SER A 354 -10.25 -2.13 13.42
CA SER A 354 -11.10 -0.98 13.12
C SER A 354 -12.47 -1.14 13.76
N THR A 355 -12.92 -0.10 14.45
CA THR A 355 -14.26 -0.05 15.06
C THR A 355 -15.32 0.53 14.13
N LYS A 356 -14.97 0.96 12.93
CA LYS A 356 -15.88 1.50 11.94
C LYS A 356 -16.94 0.46 11.50
N TRP A 357 -16.55 -0.82 11.41
CA TRP A 357 -17.38 -1.92 10.95
C TRP A 357 -17.90 -2.82 12.09
N PHE A 358 -17.87 -2.32 13.33
CA PHE A 358 -18.30 -3.10 14.50
C PHE A 358 -19.76 -3.57 14.42
N SER A 359 -20.60 -2.81 13.73
CA SER A 359 -22.02 -3.11 13.55
C SER A 359 -22.40 -3.68 12.18
N SER A 360 -21.49 -3.65 11.24
CA SER A 360 -21.66 -4.23 9.90
C SER A 360 -20.35 -4.87 9.50
N GLU A 361 -20.36 -6.20 9.30
CA GLU A 361 -19.21 -6.87 8.69
C GLU A 361 -18.87 -6.15 7.39
N SER A 362 -17.58 -5.80 7.21
CA SER A 362 -17.13 -5.38 5.88
C SER A 362 -17.39 -6.55 4.94
N PRO A 363 -18.31 -6.44 3.98
CA PRO A 363 -18.68 -7.58 3.14
C PRO A 363 -17.51 -8.11 2.33
N ASP A 364 -16.45 -7.34 2.21
CA ASP A 364 -15.36 -7.57 1.28
C ASP A 364 -14.19 -8.32 1.88
N ARG A 365 -13.92 -8.11 3.18
CA ARG A 365 -12.82 -8.75 3.91
C ARG A 365 -13.25 -9.03 5.34
N PRO A 366 -13.94 -10.15 5.60
CA PRO A 366 -14.39 -10.49 6.94
C PRO A 366 -13.20 -10.68 7.88
N SER A 367 -13.32 -10.16 9.11
CA SER A 367 -12.32 -10.39 10.15
C SER A 367 -12.41 -11.84 10.65
N PRO A 368 -11.28 -12.54 10.86
CA PRO A 368 -11.29 -13.86 11.50
C PRO A 368 -11.57 -13.78 13.01
N PHE A 369 -11.61 -12.57 13.57
CA PHE A 369 -11.84 -12.33 14.99
C PHE A 369 -13.29 -11.99 15.27
N GLY A 370 -13.79 -12.37 16.47
CA GLY A 370 -15.15 -12.07 16.88
C GLY A 370 -15.42 -10.58 17.11
N SER A 371 -14.38 -9.79 17.34
CA SER A 371 -14.47 -8.34 17.50
C SER A 371 -13.14 -7.65 17.23
N PRO A 372 -13.13 -6.31 16.99
CA PRO A 372 -11.89 -5.53 16.93
C PRO A 372 -11.05 -5.61 18.21
N TYR A 373 -11.66 -5.80 19.35
CA TYR A 373 -10.97 -5.97 20.63
C TYR A 373 -10.25 -7.32 20.71
N ASP A 374 -10.86 -8.39 20.19
CA ASP A 374 -10.21 -9.71 20.12
C ASP A 374 -9.01 -9.68 19.19
N ALA A 375 -9.11 -8.97 18.07
CA ALA A 375 -7.99 -8.74 17.15
C ALA A 375 -6.85 -8.01 17.85
N TYR A 376 -7.15 -6.91 18.55
CA TYR A 376 -6.17 -6.13 19.28
C TYR A 376 -5.50 -6.93 20.41
N ILE A 377 -6.28 -7.62 21.25
CA ILE A 377 -5.74 -8.42 22.35
C ILE A 377 -4.84 -9.54 21.82
N THR A 378 -5.29 -10.24 20.78
CA THR A 378 -4.49 -11.30 20.15
C THR A 378 -3.18 -10.76 19.63
N PHE A 379 -3.22 -9.67 18.86
CA PHE A 379 -2.03 -9.06 18.28
C PHE A 379 -1.05 -8.58 19.36
N MET A 380 -1.54 -7.92 20.41
CA MET A 380 -0.68 -7.41 21.48
C MET A 380 -0.04 -8.54 22.31
N ASN A 381 -0.74 -9.67 22.51
CA ASN A 381 -0.15 -10.84 23.15
C ASN A 381 0.95 -11.47 22.28
N VAL A 382 0.72 -11.59 20.96
CA VAL A 382 1.75 -12.04 20.01
C VAL A 382 2.95 -11.09 20.04
N LEU A 383 2.70 -9.80 20.02
CA LEU A 383 3.77 -8.79 20.02
C LEU A 383 4.59 -8.80 21.30
N ALA A 384 3.94 -9.04 22.45
CA ALA A 384 4.63 -9.17 23.74
C ALA A 384 5.53 -10.43 23.77
N ASP A 385 5.06 -11.56 23.25
CA ASP A 385 5.87 -12.77 23.11
C ASP A 385 7.05 -12.56 22.14
N PHE A 386 6.79 -11.95 21.01
CA PHE A 386 7.82 -11.59 20.05
C PHE A 386 8.90 -10.69 20.67
N GLU A 387 8.52 -9.69 21.46
CA GLU A 387 9.47 -8.84 22.18
C GLU A 387 10.31 -9.62 23.21
N MET A 388 9.72 -10.59 23.90
CA MET A 388 10.48 -11.47 24.82
C MET A 388 11.53 -12.28 24.06
N ARG A 389 11.19 -12.85 22.92
CA ARG A 389 12.13 -13.58 22.04
C ARG A 389 13.23 -12.68 21.50
N LEU A 390 12.88 -11.46 21.08
CA LEU A 390 13.85 -10.48 20.61
C LEU A 390 14.86 -10.12 21.72
N LYS A 391 14.40 -9.83 22.93
CA LYS A 391 15.26 -9.56 24.10
C LYS A 391 16.21 -10.72 24.40
N ALA A 392 15.70 -11.95 24.40
CA ALA A 392 16.53 -13.14 24.62
C ALA A 392 17.62 -13.29 23.55
N ALA A 393 17.30 -13.02 22.29
CA ALA A 393 18.28 -13.04 21.18
C ALA A 393 19.35 -11.95 21.33
N GLU A 394 18.97 -10.73 21.72
CA GLU A 394 19.89 -9.62 22.01
C GLU A 394 20.86 -9.95 23.18
N GLU A 395 20.36 -10.57 24.24
CA GLU A 395 21.17 -11.00 25.38
C GLU A 395 22.19 -12.08 24.97
N LEU A 396 21.80 -13.06 24.18
CA LEU A 396 22.69 -14.08 23.65
C LEU A 396 23.80 -13.49 22.76
N GLN A 397 23.49 -12.49 21.94
CA GLN A 397 24.49 -11.81 21.10
C GLN A 397 25.49 -11.02 21.96
N THR A 398 25.03 -10.30 22.97
CA THR A 398 25.91 -9.56 23.88
C THR A 398 26.81 -10.49 24.72
N ALA A 399 26.30 -11.65 25.12
CA ALA A 399 27.09 -12.66 25.84
C ALA A 399 28.13 -13.36 24.97
N SER A 400 27.88 -13.47 23.64
CA SER A 400 28.78 -14.12 22.68
C SER A 400 29.79 -13.16 22.03
N ALA A 401 29.64 -11.83 22.23
CA ALA A 401 30.62 -10.86 21.76
C ALA A 401 31.97 -11.07 22.51
N PRO A 402 33.12 -11.28 21.83
CA PRO A 402 34.40 -11.47 22.50
C PRO A 402 34.68 -10.23 23.32
N ALA A 403 34.94 -10.44 24.64
CA ALA A 403 35.39 -9.38 25.54
C ALA A 403 36.64 -8.74 24.89
N THR A 404 36.48 -7.60 24.26
CA THR A 404 37.61 -6.79 23.83
C THR A 404 38.39 -6.44 25.07
N SER A 405 39.53 -7.13 25.23
CA SER A 405 40.47 -6.93 26.32
C SER A 405 40.72 -5.44 26.48
N ALA A 406 40.24 -4.89 27.58
CA ALA A 406 40.70 -3.62 28.10
C ALA A 406 42.21 -3.77 28.40
N THR A 407 43.04 -3.58 27.41
CA THR A 407 44.50 -3.50 27.61
C THR A 407 44.72 -2.23 28.43
N SER A 408 45.00 -2.45 29.70
CA SER A 408 45.49 -1.44 30.62
C SER A 408 46.70 -0.70 29.97
N VAL A 409 46.50 0.55 29.65
CA VAL A 409 47.62 1.46 29.33
C VAL A 409 48.28 1.79 30.68
N ALA A 410 49.29 0.99 30.99
CA ALA A 410 50.18 1.29 32.09
C ALA A 410 50.91 2.62 31.78
N SER A 411 50.74 3.54 32.68
CA SER A 411 51.43 4.82 32.83
C SER A 411 52.94 4.70 32.63
N ALA A 412 53.45 5.23 31.52
CA ALA A 412 54.89 5.56 31.38
C ALA A 412 55.06 7.06 31.56
N LYS A 413 55.55 7.41 32.76
CA LYS A 413 56.12 8.74 33.05
C LYS A 413 57.40 8.92 32.22
N THR A 414 57.41 9.88 31.30
CA THR A 414 58.67 10.45 30.80
C THR A 414 58.61 11.96 30.86
N LYS A 415 59.72 12.48 31.40
CA LYS A 415 59.96 13.86 31.77
C LYS A 415 60.00 14.79 30.56
N SER A 416 59.55 16.02 30.78
CA SER A 416 59.73 17.19 29.94
C SER A 416 61.20 17.61 29.85
N PRO A 417 61.51 18.36 28.79
CA PRO A 417 62.26 19.62 29.04
C PRO A 417 61.54 20.82 28.46
N ALA A 418 61.64 21.91 29.21
CA ALA A 418 61.15 23.24 28.89
C ALA A 418 62.01 23.93 27.84
N VAL A 419 61.43 24.70 26.96
CA VAL A 419 62.01 25.91 26.35
C VAL A 419 60.91 26.93 26.02
N GLN A 420 61.04 28.04 26.70
CA GLN A 420 60.73 29.45 26.47
C GLN A 420 60.05 29.89 25.14
N GLY A 421 58.93 30.48 25.26
CA GLY A 421 58.63 31.90 25.17
C GLY A 421 58.58 32.53 23.79
N ARG A 422 57.41 32.98 23.38
CA ARG A 422 57.25 34.32 22.78
C ARG A 422 55.76 34.75 22.81
N LYS A 423 55.51 35.83 23.53
CA LYS A 423 54.28 36.62 23.52
C LYS A 423 54.12 37.36 22.19
N THR A 424 52.97 37.39 21.59
CA THR A 424 52.47 38.56 20.87
C THR A 424 50.99 38.67 21.07
N GLN A 425 50.62 39.83 21.63
CA GLN A 425 49.26 40.37 21.79
C GLN A 425 48.76 40.94 20.49
N ALA A 426 47.49 40.94 20.30
CA ALA A 426 46.58 41.99 19.84
C ALA A 426 45.38 41.36 19.11
N LYS A 427 44.17 41.78 19.19
CA LYS A 427 43.44 42.91 19.76
C LYS A 427 41.97 42.61 19.42
N VAL A 428 41.10 42.68 20.38
CA VAL A 428 39.65 42.80 20.24
C VAL A 428 39.34 44.22 19.77
N PRO A 429 38.28 44.48 19.02
CA PRO A 429 37.41 45.57 19.37
C PRO A 429 35.98 45.16 19.61
N GLU A 430 35.49 45.78 20.63
CA GLU A 430 34.16 45.84 21.20
C GLU A 430 33.30 46.89 20.55
N LYS A 431 31.94 46.67 20.59
CA LYS A 431 30.85 47.65 20.65
C LYS A 431 30.47 48.48 19.44
N ALA A 432 29.15 48.40 19.12
CA ALA A 432 28.21 49.49 19.36
C ALA A 432 26.76 49.02 19.19
N SER A 433 26.07 49.11 20.21
CA SER A 433 24.70 49.38 20.61
C SER A 433 24.00 50.49 19.82
N GLY A 434 22.72 50.32 19.51
CA GLY A 434 21.80 51.32 19.02
C GLY A 434 20.34 50.95 19.31
N LYS A 435 19.85 51.43 20.45
CA LYS A 435 18.42 51.51 20.82
C LYS A 435 17.74 52.70 20.13
N LYS A 436 16.44 52.52 19.72
CA LYS A 436 15.32 53.50 19.87
C LYS A 436 14.04 52.77 19.42
N LYS A 437 13.10 52.51 20.36
CA LYS A 437 11.97 53.24 20.91
C LYS A 437 10.96 53.69 19.85
N ALA A 438 9.78 53.02 19.85
CA ALA A 438 8.50 53.39 20.42
C ALA A 438 7.57 54.24 19.53
N GLY A 439 6.35 53.82 19.40
CA GLY A 439 5.23 54.59 18.88
C GLY A 439 3.94 53.79 18.84
N ALA A 440 3.16 53.88 19.89
CA ALA A 440 1.80 53.34 20.04
C ALA A 440 0.75 54.29 19.40
N LYS A 441 -0.40 53.71 18.98
CA LYS A 441 -1.80 54.22 19.12
C LYS A 441 -2.69 53.22 18.37
N ALA A 442 -3.59 52.46 18.98
CA ALA A 442 -4.90 52.69 19.58
C ALA A 442 -5.96 53.27 18.62
N GLY A 443 -7.08 52.60 18.55
CA GLY A 443 -8.37 53.02 17.98
C GLY A 443 -9.04 51.81 17.31
N ASP A 444 -9.93 51.13 17.85
CA ASP A 444 -11.23 51.24 18.53
C ASP A 444 -12.38 50.92 17.56
N SER A 445 -13.28 50.03 18.06
CA SER A 445 -14.73 49.89 17.89
C SER A 445 -15.28 49.30 16.61
N ALA A 446 -15.86 48.17 16.73
CA ALA A 446 -17.27 47.86 17.06
C ALA A 446 -18.17 47.48 15.87
N THR A 447 -18.92 46.49 16.10
CA THR A 447 -20.33 46.12 15.92
C THR A 447 -20.65 45.07 14.89
N GLU A 448 -21.05 43.95 15.47
CA GLU A 448 -22.32 43.22 15.32
C GLU A 448 -23.13 43.37 14.02
N LYS A 449 -23.47 42.24 13.39
CA LYS A 449 -24.86 41.82 13.16
C LYS A 449 -24.96 40.44 12.52
N LYS A 450 -25.59 39.50 13.26
CA LYS A 450 -26.38 38.40 12.72
C LYS A 450 -27.71 38.94 12.15
N PRO A 451 -28.32 38.21 11.18
CA PRO A 451 -29.67 37.72 11.39
C PRO A 451 -29.80 36.24 10.95
N ALA A 452 -30.35 35.36 11.78
CA ALA A 452 -31.77 35.05 11.98
C ALA A 452 -32.36 34.13 10.89
N ALA A 453 -32.74 32.94 11.38
CA ALA A 453 -33.42 31.84 10.74
C ALA A 453 -34.79 32.23 10.14
N THR A 454 -35.14 31.57 9.03
CA THR A 454 -36.55 31.49 8.63
C THR A 454 -36.92 30.05 8.36
N ARG A 455 -37.72 29.56 9.26
CA ARG A 455 -38.49 28.32 9.22
C ARG A 455 -39.69 28.53 8.27
N ARG A 456 -39.91 27.61 7.32
CA ARG A 456 -41.25 27.49 6.71
C ARG A 456 -41.69 26.05 6.71
N LYS A 457 -42.88 25.92 7.24
CA LYS A 457 -43.69 24.71 7.47
C LYS A 457 -44.43 24.27 6.21
N THR A 458 -44.56 22.94 6.08
CA THR A 458 -45.75 22.13 5.73
C THR A 458 -46.61 22.47 4.50
N GLY A 459 -46.88 21.45 3.75
CA GLY A 459 -48.05 21.32 2.84
C GLY A 459 -48.13 19.91 2.32
N THR A 460 -48.95 19.11 2.99
CA THR A 460 -49.53 17.80 2.61
C THR A 460 -50.56 18.04 1.49
N THR A 461 -50.65 17.15 0.52
CA THR A 461 -51.84 16.45 0.01
C THR A 461 -51.78 16.14 -1.48
N ALA A 462 -52.18 14.94 -1.74
CA ALA A 462 -52.74 14.18 -2.84
C ALA A 462 -51.77 13.28 -3.58
#